data_da84e0226ee9ba9d5636577504a9f091
#
_entry.id   da84e0226ee9ba9d5636577504a9f091
#
_cell.length_a   1.000
_cell.length_b   1.000
_cell.length_c   1.000
_cell.angle_alpha   90.00
_cell.angle_beta   90.00
_cell.angle_gamma   90.00
#
_symmetry.space_group_name_H-M   'P 1'
#
loop_
_entity.id
_entity.type
_entity.pdbx_description
1 polymer ?
#
loop_
_entity_poly.entity_id
_entity_poly.type
_entity_poly.pdbx_seq_one_letter_code
_entity_poly.pdbx_strand_id
1 'polypeptide(L)'
;MAEDLAGLQQLDPSPVEDSPYETNKESYFPVDDTATTTPPVLKRSDTFGLNSHSAPWYLVRIQKYSSYAFSIFSAFHIANTSIIPLITQSVPASEPYLLLTRPYYQSPVAEPLLIGIPLFAHVAAGVALRVYRRRQQYEWYGAESRKEKRQIPWPKVSGSSKLGYLLIPLLAGHSFINRGLPLIKEGGSSSINLGYVSHAFAKYPAMSFVGFASLITVGVLHTTWGWAKWLGLTPELVTQGGEEGRLSRKKRWYLINAASAVIAGLWTAGGLGVVGRGGKAGGWVGREYDELYRSIPLIGKWM
;
A
#
# COMPACT_ATOMS: atom_id res chain seq x y z
N MET A 1 -6.53 -8.77 58.01
CA MET A 1 -6.93 -9.70 56.94
C MET A 1 -7.17 -8.89 55.70
N ALA A 2 -6.15 -8.75 54.93
CA ALA A 2 -6.19 -8.21 53.58
C ALA A 2 -5.32 -9.18 52.78
N GLU A 3 -5.94 -10.29 52.39
CA GLU A 3 -5.29 -11.35 51.63
C GLU A 3 -5.83 -11.36 50.21
N ASP A 4 -4.88 -11.31 49.29
CA ASP A 4 -4.89 -11.88 47.94
C ASP A 4 -5.97 -11.45 46.94
N LEU A 5 -5.75 -10.25 46.41
CA LEU A 5 -6.21 -9.90 45.04
C LEU A 5 -5.06 -9.86 44.01
N ALA A 6 -3.89 -10.44 44.35
CA ALA A 6 -2.71 -10.41 43.49
C ALA A 6 -2.72 -11.43 42.33
N GLY A 7 -3.83 -12.15 42.11
CA GLY A 7 -3.94 -13.16 41.05
C GLY A 7 -4.86 -12.86 39.90
N LEU A 8 -5.56 -11.73 39.89
CA LEU A 8 -6.45 -11.37 38.79
C LEU A 8 -5.69 -10.53 37.73
N GLN A 9 -5.10 -11.20 36.74
CA GLN A 9 -4.68 -10.53 35.52
C GLN A 9 -5.93 -10.04 34.78
N GLN A 10 -6.02 -8.74 34.60
CA GLN A 10 -7.03 -8.12 33.76
C GLN A 10 -6.75 -8.55 32.32
N LEU A 11 -7.50 -9.54 31.83
CA LEU A 11 -7.48 -9.95 30.44
C LEU A 11 -8.16 -8.85 29.64
N ASP A 12 -7.39 -8.09 28.87
CA ASP A 12 -7.93 -7.24 27.81
C ASP A 12 -8.74 -8.13 26.84
N PRO A 13 -10.03 -7.87 26.61
CA PRO A 13 -10.80 -8.64 25.66
C PRO A 13 -10.21 -8.44 24.26
N SER A 14 -9.49 -9.44 23.79
CA SER A 14 -9.07 -9.50 22.39
C SER A 14 -10.32 -9.52 21.52
N PRO A 15 -10.42 -8.67 20.49
CA PRO A 15 -11.49 -8.81 19.52
C PRO A 15 -11.43 -10.22 18.93
N VAL A 16 -12.50 -10.97 19.06
CA VAL A 16 -12.67 -12.25 18.36
C VAL A 16 -12.64 -11.92 16.87
N GLU A 17 -11.54 -12.26 16.20
CA GLU A 17 -11.51 -12.25 14.75
C GLU A 17 -12.42 -13.40 14.30
N ASP A 18 -13.48 -13.09 13.54
CA ASP A 18 -14.32 -14.09 12.92
C ASP A 18 -13.46 -15.05 12.10
N SER A 19 -13.27 -16.26 12.63
CA SER A 19 -12.62 -17.34 11.92
C SER A 19 -13.45 -17.69 10.68
N PRO A 20 -12.86 -17.85 9.49
CA PRO A 20 -13.59 -18.25 8.30
C PRO A 20 -14.10 -19.71 8.34
N TYR A 21 -13.90 -20.42 9.44
CA TYR A 21 -14.29 -21.80 9.65
C TYR A 21 -15.25 -21.95 10.84
N GLU A 22 -16.49 -21.48 10.74
CA GLU A 22 -17.57 -21.96 11.59
C GLU A 22 -18.38 -23.01 10.83
N THR A 23 -17.97 -24.25 11.01
CA THR A 23 -18.84 -25.41 10.88
C THR A 23 -19.60 -25.59 12.21
N ASN A 24 -20.92 -25.51 12.13
CA ASN A 24 -21.92 -26.03 13.08
C ASN A 24 -21.48 -26.07 14.56
N LYS A 25 -21.71 -25.01 15.29
CA LYS A 25 -21.79 -25.07 16.75
C LYS A 25 -23.23 -25.35 17.14
N GLU A 26 -23.47 -26.55 17.66
CA GLU A 26 -24.66 -26.84 18.45
C GLU A 26 -24.69 -25.87 19.64
N SER A 27 -25.80 -25.16 19.79
CA SER A 27 -26.03 -24.23 20.90
C SER A 27 -25.96 -24.97 22.24
N TYR A 28 -25.00 -24.60 23.09
CA TYR A 28 -24.82 -25.17 24.42
C TYR A 28 -25.87 -24.69 25.46
N PHE A 29 -26.75 -23.76 25.07
CA PHE A 29 -27.82 -23.29 25.94
C PHE A 29 -29.13 -23.97 25.57
N PRO A 30 -29.92 -24.48 26.59
CA PRO A 30 -31.24 -25.03 26.32
C PRO A 30 -32.11 -23.96 25.69
N VAL A 31 -32.65 -24.26 24.51
CA VAL A 31 -33.62 -23.39 23.84
C VAL A 31 -34.94 -23.53 24.59
N ASP A 32 -35.40 -22.46 25.20
CA ASP A 32 -36.72 -22.39 25.83
C ASP A 32 -37.78 -22.32 24.73
N ASP A 33 -38.56 -23.38 24.53
CA ASP A 33 -39.50 -23.60 23.42
C ASP A 33 -40.74 -22.68 23.44
N THR A 34 -40.74 -21.60 24.22
CA THR A 34 -41.92 -20.74 24.42
C THR A 34 -41.85 -19.35 23.80
N ALA A 35 -40.79 -19.00 23.09
CA ALA A 35 -40.67 -17.70 22.41
C ALA A 35 -40.67 -17.83 20.89
N THR A 36 -41.86 -17.96 20.29
CA THR A 36 -42.08 -17.79 18.83
C THR A 36 -41.95 -16.32 18.41
N THR A 37 -40.75 -15.78 18.45
CA THR A 37 -40.40 -14.58 17.69
C THR A 37 -39.11 -14.86 16.92
N THR A 38 -39.27 -15.46 15.73
CA THR A 38 -38.21 -15.51 14.74
C THR A 38 -37.72 -14.09 14.50
N PRO A 39 -36.44 -13.80 14.71
CA PRO A 39 -35.89 -12.52 14.30
C PRO A 39 -36.12 -12.37 12.79
N PRO A 40 -36.42 -11.16 12.28
CA PRO A 40 -36.66 -10.96 10.87
C PRO A 40 -35.43 -11.43 10.09
N VAL A 41 -35.61 -12.54 9.36
CA VAL A 41 -34.62 -13.00 8.38
C VAL A 41 -34.54 -11.90 7.33
N LEU A 42 -33.53 -11.07 7.38
CA LEU A 42 -33.22 -10.12 6.32
C LEU A 42 -33.11 -10.93 5.03
N LYS A 43 -34.16 -10.86 4.17
CA LYS A 43 -34.15 -11.46 2.85
C LYS A 43 -32.95 -10.88 2.10
N ARG A 44 -31.92 -11.69 1.95
CA ARG A 44 -30.79 -11.38 1.08
C ARG A 44 -31.35 -11.25 -0.34
N SER A 45 -31.25 -10.07 -0.89
CA SER A 45 -31.61 -9.82 -2.29
C SER A 45 -30.69 -10.65 -3.20
N ASP A 46 -31.27 -11.55 -3.98
CA ASP A 46 -30.55 -12.38 -4.95
C ASP A 46 -30.12 -11.52 -6.15
N THR A 47 -28.89 -11.05 -6.13
CA THR A 47 -28.29 -10.31 -7.24
C THR A 47 -27.03 -11.05 -7.72
N PHE A 48 -27.12 -11.66 -8.90
CA PHE A 48 -26.01 -12.21 -9.69
C PHE A 48 -25.09 -13.25 -9.04
N GLY A 49 -25.59 -14.11 -8.15
CA GLY A 49 -24.77 -15.20 -7.55
C GLY A 49 -23.62 -14.72 -6.66
N LEU A 50 -23.55 -13.44 -6.34
CA LEU A 50 -22.51 -12.83 -5.48
C LEU A 50 -22.84 -12.95 -3.98
N ASN A 51 -23.88 -13.69 -3.62
CA ASN A 51 -24.44 -13.72 -2.25
C ASN A 51 -23.77 -14.71 -1.29
N SER A 52 -22.73 -15.47 -1.72
CA SER A 52 -22.11 -16.49 -0.88
C SER A 52 -21.18 -15.91 0.20
N HIS A 53 -20.73 -14.67 0.07
CA HIS A 53 -19.76 -14.08 0.99
C HIS A 53 -20.12 -12.64 1.40
N SER A 54 -19.60 -12.20 2.56
CA SER A 54 -19.79 -10.84 3.06
C SER A 54 -19.02 -9.80 2.24
N ALA A 55 -19.48 -8.54 2.28
CA ALA A 55 -18.79 -7.43 1.59
C ALA A 55 -17.29 -7.31 1.95
N PRO A 56 -16.85 -7.46 3.23
CA PRO A 56 -15.43 -7.46 3.57
C PRO A 56 -14.62 -8.54 2.86
N TRP A 57 -15.21 -9.72 2.63
CA TRP A 57 -14.54 -10.81 1.93
C TRP A 57 -14.14 -10.39 0.49
N TYR A 58 -15.06 -9.74 -0.24
CA TYR A 58 -14.77 -9.23 -1.58
C TYR A 58 -13.76 -8.09 -1.55
N LEU A 59 -13.92 -7.14 -0.62
CA LEU A 59 -13.03 -5.98 -0.51
C LEU A 59 -11.58 -6.40 -0.18
N VAL A 60 -11.40 -7.38 0.71
CA VAL A 60 -10.06 -7.92 1.02
C VAL A 60 -9.44 -8.57 -0.21
N ARG A 61 -10.21 -9.32 -1.02
CA ARG A 61 -9.72 -9.95 -2.24
C ARG A 61 -9.39 -8.93 -3.31
N ILE A 62 -10.24 -7.94 -3.52
CA ILE A 62 -9.94 -6.82 -4.43
C ILE A 62 -8.61 -6.16 -4.02
N GLN A 63 -8.44 -5.84 -2.74
CA GLN A 63 -7.21 -5.23 -2.23
C GLN A 63 -6.00 -6.15 -2.44
N LYS A 64 -6.13 -7.45 -2.21
CA LYS A 64 -5.06 -8.43 -2.38
C LYS A 64 -4.66 -8.58 -3.85
N TYR A 65 -5.60 -8.88 -4.72
CA TYR A 65 -5.30 -9.17 -6.13
C TYR A 65 -4.88 -7.92 -6.91
N SER A 66 -5.44 -6.76 -6.59
CA SER A 66 -4.99 -5.49 -7.17
C SER A 66 -3.54 -5.16 -6.78
N SER A 67 -3.12 -5.49 -5.54
CA SER A 67 -1.71 -5.32 -5.14
C SER A 67 -0.79 -6.27 -5.92
N TYR A 68 -1.22 -7.48 -6.25
CA TYR A 68 -0.44 -8.40 -7.07
C TYR A 68 -0.27 -7.89 -8.51
N ALA A 69 -1.35 -7.43 -9.12
CA ALA A 69 -1.30 -6.83 -10.46
C ALA A 69 -0.35 -5.62 -10.52
N PHE A 70 -0.47 -4.71 -9.54
CA PHE A 70 0.43 -3.56 -9.45
C PHE A 70 1.88 -3.96 -9.17
N SER A 71 2.13 -5.05 -8.45
CA SER A 71 3.48 -5.56 -8.18
C SER A 71 4.21 -6.02 -9.44
N ILE A 72 3.50 -6.49 -10.48
CA ILE A 72 4.10 -6.83 -11.78
C ILE A 72 4.72 -5.58 -12.40
N PHE A 73 3.95 -4.50 -12.51
CA PHE A 73 4.47 -3.21 -12.98
C PHE A 73 5.65 -2.74 -12.13
N SER A 74 5.51 -2.79 -10.79
CA SER A 74 6.55 -2.32 -9.87
C SER A 74 7.85 -3.08 -10.05
N ALA A 75 7.81 -4.40 -10.30
CA ALA A 75 9.00 -5.21 -10.55
C ALA A 75 9.74 -4.74 -11.81
N PHE A 76 9.04 -4.55 -12.92
CA PHE A 76 9.64 -4.01 -14.15
C PHE A 76 10.18 -2.60 -13.96
N HIS A 77 9.42 -1.75 -13.28
CA HIS A 77 9.80 -0.37 -13.01
C HIS A 77 11.09 -0.28 -12.18
N ILE A 78 11.15 -1.00 -11.06
CA ILE A 78 12.33 -1.03 -10.19
C ILE A 78 13.53 -1.66 -10.90
N ALA A 79 13.32 -2.72 -11.68
CA ALA A 79 14.39 -3.33 -12.47
C ALA A 79 15.04 -2.30 -13.39
N ASN A 80 14.24 -1.55 -14.16
CA ASN A 80 14.74 -0.58 -15.15
C ASN A 80 15.29 0.72 -14.54
N THR A 81 14.70 1.16 -13.42
CA THR A 81 15.09 2.46 -12.84
C THR A 81 16.13 2.34 -11.73
N SER A 82 16.48 1.10 -11.33
CA SER A 82 17.41 0.89 -10.23
C SER A 82 18.35 -0.30 -10.45
N ILE A 83 17.84 -1.52 -10.66
CA ILE A 83 18.70 -2.70 -10.72
C ILE A 83 19.62 -2.67 -11.96
N ILE A 84 19.06 -2.36 -13.12
CA ILE A 84 19.85 -2.22 -14.36
C ILE A 84 20.89 -1.08 -14.24
N PRO A 85 20.53 0.15 -13.79
CA PRO A 85 21.52 1.17 -13.47
C PRO A 85 22.59 0.73 -12.49
N LEU A 86 22.23 -0.04 -11.46
CA LEU A 86 23.20 -0.55 -10.52
C LEU A 86 24.22 -1.52 -11.16
N ILE A 87 23.77 -2.32 -12.14
CA ILE A 87 24.64 -3.26 -12.88
C ILE A 87 25.50 -2.53 -13.91
N THR A 88 24.91 -1.65 -14.71
CA THR A 88 25.59 -0.94 -15.79
C THR A 88 26.47 0.21 -15.32
N GLN A 89 26.25 0.72 -14.11
CA GLN A 89 26.91 1.90 -13.51
C GLN A 89 26.85 3.13 -14.42
N SER A 90 25.84 3.22 -15.32
CA SER A 90 25.73 4.25 -16.33
C SER A 90 24.28 4.55 -16.69
N VAL A 91 23.87 5.81 -16.62
CA VAL A 91 22.53 6.25 -17.05
C VAL A 91 22.34 5.99 -18.56
N PRO A 92 23.22 6.45 -19.46
CA PRO A 92 23.06 6.17 -20.89
C PRO A 92 23.01 4.69 -21.25
N ALA A 93 23.82 3.86 -20.59
CA ALA A 93 23.81 2.41 -20.85
C ALA A 93 22.53 1.71 -20.33
N SER A 94 21.84 2.30 -19.36
CA SER A 94 20.58 1.77 -18.83
C SER A 94 19.35 2.19 -19.65
N GLU A 95 19.42 3.28 -20.37
CA GLU A 95 18.33 3.87 -21.14
C GLU A 95 17.64 2.88 -22.11
N PRO A 96 18.38 2.11 -22.93
CA PRO A 96 17.77 1.18 -23.87
C PRO A 96 16.86 0.14 -23.22
N TYR A 97 17.20 -0.32 -22.03
CA TYR A 97 16.37 -1.30 -21.29
C TYR A 97 15.04 -0.69 -20.82
N LEU A 98 15.07 0.57 -20.35
CA LEU A 98 13.86 1.30 -20.01
C LEU A 98 12.97 1.48 -21.24
N LEU A 99 13.54 1.90 -22.38
CA LEU A 99 12.80 2.12 -23.60
C LEU A 99 12.19 0.84 -24.18
N LEU A 100 12.90 -0.30 -24.11
CA LEU A 100 12.40 -1.59 -24.55
C LEU A 100 11.23 -2.10 -23.70
N THR A 101 11.21 -1.81 -22.41
CA THR A 101 10.16 -2.32 -21.51
C THR A 101 8.95 -1.41 -21.41
N ARG A 102 9.07 -0.12 -21.71
CA ARG A 102 7.96 0.85 -21.62
C ARG A 102 6.70 0.44 -22.39
N PRO A 103 6.75 -0.06 -23.64
CA PRO A 103 5.55 -0.47 -24.37
C PRO A 103 4.72 -1.52 -23.66
N TYR A 104 5.32 -2.39 -22.86
CA TYR A 104 4.61 -3.45 -22.13
C TYR A 104 3.72 -2.93 -21.00
N TYR A 105 3.99 -1.76 -20.45
CA TYR A 105 3.20 -1.20 -19.34
C TYR A 105 2.72 0.24 -19.56
N GLN A 106 3.18 0.95 -20.62
CA GLN A 106 2.75 2.32 -20.96
C GLN A 106 1.91 2.39 -22.25
N SER A 107 1.43 1.25 -22.77
CA SER A 107 0.49 1.28 -23.89
C SER A 107 -0.90 1.76 -23.42
N PRO A 108 -1.75 2.27 -24.32
CA PRO A 108 -3.09 2.77 -23.99
C PRO A 108 -3.97 1.75 -23.24
N VAL A 109 -3.72 0.46 -23.41
CA VAL A 109 -4.45 -0.63 -22.75
C VAL A 109 -3.72 -1.12 -21.50
N ALA A 110 -2.40 -1.33 -21.58
CA ALA A 110 -1.64 -1.89 -20.47
C ALA A 110 -1.52 -0.94 -19.29
N GLU A 111 -1.36 0.37 -19.54
CA GLU A 111 -1.21 1.36 -18.47
C GLU A 111 -2.44 1.40 -17.54
N PRO A 112 -3.69 1.52 -18.03
CA PRO A 112 -4.87 1.41 -17.18
C PRO A 112 -4.98 0.07 -16.47
N LEU A 113 -4.72 -1.06 -17.15
CA LEU A 113 -4.93 -2.40 -16.59
C LEU A 113 -3.89 -2.80 -15.56
N LEU A 114 -2.62 -2.41 -15.74
CA LEU A 114 -1.52 -2.82 -14.84
C LEU A 114 -1.22 -1.78 -13.76
N ILE A 115 -1.56 -0.52 -13.99
CA ILE A 115 -1.21 0.58 -13.07
C ILE A 115 -2.47 1.26 -12.54
N GLY A 116 -3.28 1.87 -13.41
CA GLY A 116 -4.39 2.73 -13.00
C GLY A 116 -5.47 2.00 -12.20
N ILE A 117 -6.07 1.00 -12.81
CA ILE A 117 -7.17 0.22 -12.21
C ILE A 117 -6.71 -0.51 -10.94
N PRO A 118 -5.57 -1.26 -10.93
CA PRO A 118 -5.11 -1.93 -9.73
C PRO A 118 -4.81 -0.97 -8.58
N LEU A 119 -4.15 0.15 -8.85
CA LEU A 119 -3.83 1.14 -7.82
C LEU A 119 -5.10 1.75 -7.22
N PHE A 120 -6.04 2.17 -8.08
CA PHE A 120 -7.33 2.71 -7.64
C PHE A 120 -8.14 1.68 -6.84
N ALA A 121 -8.26 0.44 -7.35
CA ALA A 121 -8.99 -0.64 -6.69
C ALA A 121 -8.39 -0.98 -5.32
N HIS A 122 -7.04 -1.00 -5.20
CA HIS A 122 -6.35 -1.23 -3.94
C HIS A 122 -6.70 -0.17 -2.89
N VAL A 123 -6.58 1.09 -3.25
CA VAL A 123 -6.88 2.22 -2.34
C VAL A 123 -8.35 2.27 -1.99
N ALA A 124 -9.23 2.17 -2.99
CA ALA A 124 -10.68 2.22 -2.81
C ALA A 124 -11.18 1.07 -1.91
N ALA A 125 -10.70 -0.16 -2.13
CA ALA A 125 -11.05 -1.30 -1.28
C ALA A 125 -10.55 -1.10 0.17
N GLY A 126 -9.36 -0.55 0.37
CA GLY A 126 -8.82 -0.23 1.69
C GLY A 126 -9.66 0.81 2.44
N VAL A 127 -10.07 1.87 1.74
CA VAL A 127 -10.98 2.91 2.30
C VAL A 127 -12.36 2.32 2.59
N ALA A 128 -12.92 1.55 1.66
CA ALA A 128 -14.22 0.90 1.83
C ALA A 128 -14.24 -0.05 3.03
N LEU A 129 -13.20 -0.87 3.22
CA LEU A 129 -13.04 -1.72 4.41
C LEU A 129 -13.02 -0.91 5.70
N ARG A 130 -12.36 0.25 5.70
CA ARG A 130 -12.30 1.12 6.87
C ARG A 130 -13.68 1.71 7.20
N VAL A 131 -14.41 2.18 6.18
CA VAL A 131 -15.78 2.69 6.33
C VAL A 131 -16.72 1.58 6.81
N TYR A 132 -16.59 0.38 6.24
CA TYR A 132 -17.38 -0.78 6.65
C TYR A 132 -17.16 -1.12 8.13
N ARG A 133 -15.91 -1.24 8.57
CA ARG A 133 -15.58 -1.49 9.99
C ARG A 133 -16.11 -0.39 10.91
N ARG A 134 -16.12 0.85 10.43
CA ARG A 134 -16.71 1.96 11.18
C ARG A 134 -18.21 1.79 11.36
N ARG A 135 -18.94 1.34 10.32
CA ARG A 135 -20.36 1.04 10.40
C ARG A 135 -20.67 -0.09 11.35
N GLN A 136 -19.89 -1.18 11.28
CA GLN A 136 -20.03 -2.29 12.23
C GLN A 136 -19.83 -1.84 13.68
N GLN A 137 -18.89 -0.95 13.96
CA GLN A 137 -18.75 -0.40 15.32
C GLN A 137 -20.01 0.36 15.77
N TYR A 138 -20.64 1.14 14.88
CA TYR A 138 -21.89 1.83 15.24
C TYR A 138 -22.99 0.84 15.62
N GLU A 139 -23.16 -0.21 14.85
CA GLU A 139 -24.12 -1.26 15.11
C GLU A 139 -23.80 -1.99 16.44
N TRP A 140 -22.54 -2.31 16.65
CA TRP A 140 -22.09 -3.02 17.86
C TRP A 140 -22.25 -2.22 19.15
N TYR A 141 -22.04 -0.90 19.10
CA TYR A 141 -22.24 -0.01 20.25
C TYR A 141 -23.66 0.56 20.33
N GLY A 142 -24.59 0.15 19.47
CA GLY A 142 -25.97 0.63 19.45
C GLY A 142 -26.09 2.13 19.19
N ALA A 143 -25.15 2.73 18.46
CA ALA A 143 -25.14 4.16 18.22
C ALA A 143 -26.10 4.53 17.09
N GLU A 144 -27.22 5.17 17.41
CA GLU A 144 -28.24 5.61 16.45
C GLU A 144 -28.07 7.08 16.08
N SER A 145 -27.86 7.93 17.07
CA SER A 145 -27.74 9.38 16.89
C SER A 145 -26.38 9.82 16.35
N ARG A 146 -26.35 10.97 15.67
CA ARG A 146 -25.08 11.58 15.21
C ARG A 146 -24.14 11.90 16.37
N LYS A 147 -24.66 12.22 17.56
CA LYS A 147 -23.88 12.52 18.76
C LYS A 147 -23.17 11.27 19.26
N GLU A 148 -23.86 10.15 19.40
CA GLU A 148 -23.29 8.86 19.81
C GLU A 148 -22.24 8.37 18.80
N LYS A 149 -22.55 8.42 17.49
CA LYS A 149 -21.58 8.04 16.43
C LYS A 149 -20.28 8.85 16.47
N ARG A 150 -20.30 10.11 16.93
CA ARG A 150 -19.10 10.92 17.10
C ARG A 150 -18.26 10.52 18.31
N GLN A 151 -18.89 9.97 19.36
CA GLN A 151 -18.18 9.52 20.57
C GLN A 151 -17.42 8.23 20.37
N ILE A 152 -17.84 7.39 19.42
CA ILE A 152 -17.12 6.14 19.09
C ILE A 152 -15.83 6.47 18.35
N PRO A 153 -14.65 6.00 18.84
CA PRO A 153 -13.38 6.23 18.15
C PRO A 153 -13.33 5.48 16.81
N TRP A 154 -12.56 6.00 15.87
CA TRP A 154 -12.31 5.30 14.61
C TRP A 154 -11.51 4.01 14.85
N PRO A 155 -11.76 2.93 14.06
CA PRO A 155 -10.94 1.72 14.12
C PRO A 155 -9.46 2.04 14.03
N LYS A 156 -8.64 1.39 14.86
CA LYS A 156 -7.18 1.57 14.83
C LYS A 156 -6.64 1.32 13.42
N VAL A 157 -5.69 2.14 12.97
CA VAL A 157 -5.04 1.99 11.67
C VAL A 157 -3.78 1.16 11.87
N SER A 158 -3.65 0.06 11.13
CA SER A 158 -2.44 -0.77 11.15
C SER A 158 -1.22 0.01 10.64
N GLY A 159 -0.02 -0.40 11.03
CA GLY A 159 1.23 0.22 10.57
C GLY A 159 1.34 0.22 9.04
N SER A 160 1.03 -0.89 8.38
CA SER A 160 1.00 -0.99 6.93
C SER A 160 0.00 -0.02 6.29
N SER A 161 -1.20 0.16 6.88
CA SER A 161 -2.17 1.14 6.37
C SER A 161 -1.71 2.59 6.54
N LYS A 162 -1.03 2.92 7.65
CA LYS A 162 -0.44 4.26 7.85
C LYS A 162 0.60 4.57 6.77
N LEU A 163 1.48 3.61 6.48
CA LEU A 163 2.45 3.72 5.39
C LEU A 163 1.76 3.88 4.03
N GLY A 164 0.67 3.13 3.78
CA GLY A 164 -0.12 3.27 2.56
C GLY A 164 -0.72 4.66 2.39
N TYR A 165 -1.29 5.26 3.42
CA TYR A 165 -1.79 6.64 3.37
C TYR A 165 -0.68 7.66 3.11
N LEU A 166 0.50 7.46 3.69
CA LEU A 166 1.66 8.32 3.43
C LEU A 166 2.21 8.12 2.01
N LEU A 167 2.11 6.91 1.47
CA LEU A 167 2.55 6.58 0.11
C LEU A 167 1.71 7.26 -0.97
N ILE A 168 0.40 7.49 -0.74
CA ILE A 168 -0.50 8.09 -1.73
C ILE A 168 0.05 9.42 -2.27
N PRO A 169 0.33 10.45 -1.47
CA PRO A 169 0.84 11.72 -2.00
C PRO A 169 2.23 11.59 -2.63
N LEU A 170 3.11 10.74 -2.09
CA LEU A 170 4.44 10.50 -2.65
C LEU A 170 4.36 9.86 -4.03
N LEU A 171 3.53 8.83 -4.18
CA LEU A 171 3.33 8.15 -5.46
C LEU A 171 2.60 9.02 -6.46
N ALA A 172 1.58 9.78 -6.02
CA ALA A 172 0.86 10.72 -6.87
C ALA A 172 1.80 11.82 -7.42
N GLY A 173 2.64 12.41 -6.57
CA GLY A 173 3.64 13.40 -7.00
C GLY A 173 4.66 12.80 -7.95
N HIS A 174 5.19 11.61 -7.65
CA HIS A 174 6.11 10.89 -8.54
C HIS A 174 5.48 10.61 -9.92
N SER A 175 4.27 10.08 -9.94
CA SER A 175 3.56 9.76 -11.19
C SER A 175 3.18 11.01 -11.95
N PHE A 176 2.77 12.07 -11.26
CA PHE A 176 2.43 13.34 -11.88
C PHE A 176 3.65 13.96 -12.58
N ILE A 177 4.79 14.07 -11.90
CA ILE A 177 6.01 14.70 -12.46
C ILE A 177 6.56 13.90 -13.63
N ASN A 178 6.56 12.56 -13.57
CA ASN A 178 7.21 11.72 -14.58
C ASN A 178 6.25 11.24 -15.69
N ARG A 179 4.94 11.40 -15.53
CA ARG A 179 3.94 10.95 -16.52
C ARG A 179 2.86 11.98 -16.79
N GLY A 180 2.17 12.47 -15.76
CA GLY A 180 1.01 13.35 -15.92
C GLY A 180 1.39 14.72 -16.49
N LEU A 181 2.44 15.35 -15.97
CA LEU A 181 2.88 16.67 -16.40
C LEU A 181 3.39 16.69 -17.86
N PRO A 182 4.28 15.76 -18.28
CA PRO A 182 4.68 15.66 -19.69
C PRO A 182 3.50 15.41 -20.63
N LEU A 183 2.56 14.55 -20.23
CA LEU A 183 1.34 14.28 -21.00
C LEU A 183 0.52 15.56 -21.22
N ILE A 184 0.39 16.40 -20.20
CA ILE A 184 -0.38 17.67 -20.28
C ILE A 184 0.37 18.73 -21.10
N LYS A 185 1.70 18.80 -20.99
CA LYS A 185 2.51 19.85 -21.60
C LYS A 185 2.97 19.53 -23.02
N GLU A 186 3.33 18.27 -23.26
CA GLU A 186 3.96 17.82 -24.51
C GLU A 186 3.07 16.82 -25.29
N GLY A 187 1.90 16.47 -24.76
CA GLY A 187 1.01 15.46 -25.35
C GLY A 187 1.51 14.03 -25.20
N GLY A 188 2.64 13.80 -24.54
CA GLY A 188 3.24 12.48 -24.32
C GLY A 188 4.35 12.51 -23.28
N SER A 189 4.91 11.36 -22.98
CA SER A 189 6.07 11.24 -22.09
C SER A 189 7.25 10.52 -22.74
N SER A 190 7.35 10.60 -24.08
CA SER A 190 8.44 9.97 -24.84
C SER A 190 9.81 10.57 -24.53
N SER A 191 9.86 11.87 -24.22
CA SER A 191 11.06 12.62 -23.81
C SER A 191 11.53 12.25 -22.39
N ILE A 192 10.65 11.67 -21.55
CA ILE A 192 10.95 11.34 -20.16
C ILE A 192 11.73 10.03 -20.07
N ASN A 193 12.92 10.11 -19.53
CA ASN A 193 13.88 9.01 -19.44
C ASN A 193 14.67 9.07 -18.12
N LEU A 194 15.69 8.24 -17.94
CA LEU A 194 16.54 8.29 -16.74
C LEU A 194 17.35 9.60 -16.67
N GLY A 195 17.72 10.15 -17.83
CA GLY A 195 18.41 11.45 -17.93
C GLY A 195 17.55 12.62 -17.43
N TYR A 196 16.22 12.59 -17.66
CA TYR A 196 15.28 13.55 -17.09
C TYR A 196 15.34 13.54 -15.55
N VAL A 197 15.30 12.34 -14.97
CA VAL A 197 15.39 12.18 -13.51
C VAL A 197 16.75 12.62 -12.98
N SER A 198 17.85 12.22 -13.63
CA SER A 198 19.22 12.65 -13.28
C SER A 198 19.37 14.17 -13.31
N HIS A 199 18.78 14.82 -14.29
CA HIS A 199 18.78 16.29 -14.42
C HIS A 199 18.16 16.98 -13.20
N ALA A 200 17.01 16.45 -12.71
CA ALA A 200 16.38 16.97 -11.49
C ALA A 200 17.27 16.82 -10.26
N PHE A 201 17.93 15.68 -10.10
CA PHE A 201 18.86 15.46 -9.00
C PHE A 201 20.05 16.42 -9.05
N ALA A 202 20.59 16.66 -10.22
CA ALA A 202 21.71 17.59 -10.40
C ALA A 202 21.32 19.05 -10.18
N LYS A 203 20.09 19.42 -10.53
CA LYS A 203 19.62 20.81 -10.43
C LYS A 203 18.94 21.14 -9.11
N TYR A 204 18.16 20.19 -8.57
CA TYR A 204 17.37 20.36 -7.34
C TYR A 204 17.68 19.22 -6.34
N PRO A 205 18.93 19.08 -5.87
CA PRO A 205 19.38 17.90 -5.14
C PRO A 205 18.58 17.65 -3.86
N ALA A 206 18.36 18.67 -3.04
CA ALA A 206 17.65 18.51 -1.78
C ALA A 206 16.23 17.96 -1.96
N MET A 207 15.46 18.54 -2.88
CA MET A 207 14.08 18.09 -3.15
C MET A 207 14.05 16.69 -3.76
N SER A 208 14.93 16.41 -4.71
CA SER A 208 14.99 15.14 -5.41
C SER A 208 15.41 14.01 -4.47
N PHE A 209 16.51 14.18 -3.72
CA PHE A 209 16.96 13.16 -2.76
C PHE A 209 15.95 12.91 -1.65
N VAL A 210 15.38 13.94 -1.04
CA VAL A 210 14.37 13.78 0.01
C VAL A 210 13.11 13.14 -0.53
N GLY A 211 12.61 13.59 -1.69
CA GLY A 211 11.41 13.04 -2.32
C GLY A 211 11.55 11.56 -2.66
N PHE A 212 12.62 11.19 -3.38
CA PHE A 212 12.85 9.81 -3.77
C PHE A 212 13.24 8.90 -2.60
N ALA A 213 14.04 9.37 -1.63
CA ALA A 213 14.35 8.59 -0.42
C ALA A 213 13.09 8.31 0.39
N SER A 214 12.20 9.29 0.53
CA SER A 214 10.90 9.11 1.19
C SER A 214 10.03 8.11 0.43
N LEU A 215 9.93 8.25 -0.90
CA LEU A 215 9.16 7.33 -1.75
C LEU A 215 9.67 5.89 -1.64
N ILE A 216 10.99 5.69 -1.73
CA ILE A 216 11.62 4.36 -1.61
C ILE A 216 11.34 3.77 -0.22
N THR A 217 11.63 4.51 0.84
CA THR A 217 11.49 4.02 2.22
C THR A 217 10.05 3.63 2.52
N VAL A 218 9.11 4.54 2.28
CA VAL A 218 7.69 4.31 2.57
C VAL A 218 7.12 3.22 1.64
N GLY A 219 7.47 3.25 0.36
CA GLY A 219 7.03 2.27 -0.63
C GLY A 219 7.51 0.87 -0.31
N VAL A 220 8.79 0.70 -0.01
CA VAL A 220 9.35 -0.61 0.35
C VAL A 220 8.73 -1.14 1.64
N LEU A 221 8.65 -0.35 2.69
CA LEU A 221 8.03 -0.77 3.95
C LEU A 221 6.55 -1.14 3.77
N HIS A 222 5.78 -0.33 3.03
CA HIS A 222 4.39 -0.66 2.73
C HIS A 222 4.24 -1.97 1.97
N THR A 223 5.05 -2.16 0.93
CA THR A 223 4.99 -3.33 0.06
C THR A 223 5.43 -4.60 0.76
N THR A 224 6.57 -4.59 1.47
CA THR A 224 7.09 -5.78 2.16
C THR A 224 6.19 -6.24 3.30
N TRP A 225 5.69 -5.32 4.13
CA TRP A 225 4.71 -5.65 5.16
C TRP A 225 3.36 -6.07 4.57
N GLY A 226 2.95 -5.48 3.44
CA GLY A 226 1.76 -5.89 2.70
C GLY A 226 1.87 -7.32 2.17
N TRP A 227 2.98 -7.67 1.52
CA TRP A 227 3.25 -9.03 1.07
C TRP A 227 3.35 -10.02 2.23
N ALA A 228 4.04 -9.66 3.31
CA ALA A 228 4.11 -10.49 4.51
C ALA A 228 2.71 -10.80 5.07
N LYS A 229 1.80 -9.82 5.05
CA LYS A 229 0.40 -10.02 5.44
C LYS A 229 -0.32 -11.00 4.52
N TRP A 230 -0.22 -10.82 3.19
CA TRP A 230 -0.89 -11.70 2.23
C TRP A 230 -0.34 -13.14 2.23
N LEU A 231 0.92 -13.31 2.62
CA LEU A 231 1.59 -14.61 2.76
C LEU A 231 1.42 -15.25 4.15
N GLY A 232 0.74 -14.59 5.08
CA GLY A 232 0.56 -15.13 6.43
C GLY A 232 1.82 -15.10 7.30
N LEU A 233 2.77 -14.22 6.99
CA LEU A 233 4.09 -14.16 7.65
C LEU A 233 4.17 -13.06 8.72
N THR A 234 3.12 -12.29 8.96
CA THR A 234 3.15 -11.22 9.96
C THR A 234 3.21 -11.75 11.39
N PRO A 235 3.82 -11.00 12.32
CA PRO A 235 3.92 -11.41 13.73
C PRO A 235 2.56 -11.67 14.40
N GLU A 236 1.53 -10.92 14.02
CA GLU A 236 0.18 -11.00 14.60
C GLU A 236 -0.50 -12.36 14.36
N LEU A 237 -0.06 -13.09 13.34
CA LEU A 237 -0.60 -14.42 13.00
C LEU A 237 0.08 -15.57 13.77
N VAL A 238 1.00 -15.28 14.68
CA VAL A 238 1.61 -16.29 15.54
C VAL A 238 0.67 -16.55 16.71
N THR A 239 0.00 -17.71 16.69
CA THR A 239 -0.97 -18.16 17.71
C THR A 239 -0.32 -18.81 18.93
N GLN A 240 0.96 -19.22 18.83
CA GLN A 240 1.71 -19.82 19.94
C GLN A 240 1.87 -18.81 21.09
N GLY A 241 1.58 -19.28 22.33
CA GLY A 241 1.79 -18.53 23.56
C GLY A 241 3.22 -18.67 24.11
N GLY A 242 3.44 -18.06 25.27
CA GLY A 242 4.69 -18.18 26.01
C GLY A 242 5.93 -17.63 25.29
N GLU A 243 7.08 -18.12 25.72
CA GLU A 243 8.39 -17.66 25.20
C GLU A 243 8.60 -18.01 23.73
N GLU A 244 8.20 -19.20 23.30
CA GLU A 244 8.32 -19.62 21.90
C GLU A 244 7.52 -18.74 20.95
N GLY A 245 6.29 -18.40 21.32
CA GLY A 245 5.47 -17.50 20.54
C GLY A 245 6.07 -16.08 20.48
N ARG A 246 6.63 -15.60 21.58
CA ARG A 246 7.35 -14.32 21.63
C ARG A 246 8.55 -14.30 20.71
N LEU A 247 9.37 -15.34 20.72
CA LEU A 247 10.55 -15.48 19.86
C LEU A 247 10.13 -15.60 18.39
N SER A 248 9.10 -16.37 18.06
CA SER A 248 8.56 -16.49 16.70
C SER A 248 8.07 -15.15 16.15
N ARG A 249 7.30 -14.39 16.94
CA ARG A 249 6.87 -13.02 16.55
C ARG A 249 8.07 -12.11 16.29
N LYS A 250 9.07 -12.11 17.18
CA LYS A 250 10.29 -11.32 17.05
C LYS A 250 11.07 -11.71 15.79
N LYS A 251 11.24 -13.00 15.51
CA LYS A 251 11.91 -13.52 14.31
C LYS A 251 11.22 -13.05 13.03
N ARG A 252 9.89 -13.18 12.94
CA ARG A 252 9.11 -12.69 11.78
C ARG A 252 9.28 -11.19 11.57
N TRP A 253 9.21 -10.40 12.64
CA TRP A 253 9.43 -8.95 12.57
C TRP A 253 10.80 -8.60 12.02
N TYR A 254 11.87 -9.23 12.52
CA TYR A 254 13.22 -9.00 12.02
C TYR A 254 13.39 -9.42 10.55
N LEU A 255 12.84 -10.56 10.14
CA LEU A 255 12.93 -11.02 8.76
C LEU A 255 12.24 -10.07 7.78
N ILE A 256 11.04 -9.56 8.11
CA ILE A 256 10.34 -8.59 7.26
C ILE A 256 11.15 -7.28 7.15
N ASN A 257 11.67 -6.77 8.26
CA ASN A 257 12.44 -5.54 8.23
C ASN A 257 13.82 -5.72 7.56
N ALA A 258 14.47 -6.87 7.72
CA ALA A 258 15.71 -7.20 7.01
C ALA A 258 15.47 -7.26 5.48
N ALA A 259 14.42 -7.94 5.05
CA ALA A 259 14.02 -7.93 3.64
C ALA A 259 13.74 -6.51 3.13
N SER A 260 13.03 -5.70 3.93
CA SER A 260 12.79 -4.30 3.59
C SER A 260 14.10 -3.51 3.44
N ALA A 261 15.05 -3.69 4.36
CA ALA A 261 16.34 -3.01 4.31
C ALA A 261 17.17 -3.40 3.08
N VAL A 262 17.18 -4.68 2.72
CA VAL A 262 17.88 -5.17 1.52
C VAL A 262 17.27 -4.59 0.26
N ILE A 263 15.93 -4.65 0.11
CA ILE A 263 15.23 -4.10 -1.06
C ILE A 263 15.42 -2.59 -1.16
N ALA A 264 15.27 -1.86 -0.06
CA ALA A 264 15.51 -0.41 -0.03
C ALA A 264 16.96 -0.07 -0.35
N GLY A 265 17.92 -0.84 0.16
CA GLY A 265 19.35 -0.67 -0.12
C GLY A 265 19.68 -0.83 -1.60
N LEU A 266 19.21 -1.91 -2.24
CA LEU A 266 19.39 -2.14 -3.68
C LEU A 266 18.71 -1.04 -4.52
N TRP A 267 17.50 -0.67 -4.18
CA TRP A 267 16.78 0.40 -4.89
C TRP A 267 17.49 1.75 -4.73
N THR A 268 17.94 2.07 -3.53
CA THR A 268 18.70 3.31 -3.27
C THR A 268 20.05 3.31 -4.00
N ALA A 269 20.78 2.20 -3.98
CA ALA A 269 22.08 2.11 -4.64
C ALA A 269 22.00 2.36 -6.15
N GLY A 270 21.03 1.79 -6.85
CA GLY A 270 20.84 2.05 -8.27
C GLY A 270 20.14 3.36 -8.57
N GLY A 271 18.99 3.62 -7.94
CA GLY A 271 18.19 4.81 -8.20
C GLY A 271 18.87 6.11 -7.74
N LEU A 272 19.29 6.17 -6.48
CA LEU A 272 19.93 7.40 -5.95
C LEU A 272 21.45 7.40 -6.17
N GLY A 273 22.09 6.23 -6.11
CA GLY A 273 23.54 6.09 -6.26
C GLY A 273 24.01 6.25 -7.69
N VAL A 274 23.30 5.73 -8.67
CA VAL A 274 23.65 5.82 -10.10
C VAL A 274 22.80 6.86 -10.81
N VAL A 275 21.48 6.70 -10.87
CA VAL A 275 20.61 7.63 -11.59
C VAL A 275 20.64 9.03 -10.96
N GLY A 276 20.57 9.12 -9.63
CA GLY A 276 20.65 10.41 -8.93
C GLY A 276 21.98 11.15 -9.09
N ARG A 277 23.02 10.46 -9.56
CA ARG A 277 24.35 11.05 -9.84
C ARG A 277 24.68 11.12 -11.35
N GLY A 278 23.71 10.79 -12.20
CA GLY A 278 23.92 10.76 -13.66
C GLY A 278 24.21 12.13 -14.30
N GLY A 279 24.04 13.22 -13.55
CA GLY A 279 24.41 14.56 -13.99
C GLY A 279 23.29 15.32 -14.68
N LYS A 280 23.63 16.53 -15.12
CA LYS A 280 22.71 17.47 -15.74
C LYS A 280 22.70 17.30 -17.25
N ALA A 281 21.53 17.23 -17.87
CA ALA A 281 21.40 17.29 -19.32
C ALA A 281 21.81 18.65 -19.85
N GLY A 282 22.54 18.67 -20.96
CA GLY A 282 23.01 19.88 -21.63
C GLY A 282 22.14 20.28 -22.81
N GLY A 283 22.48 21.43 -23.41
CA GLY A 283 21.89 21.90 -24.65
C GLY A 283 20.37 22.14 -24.58
N TRP A 284 19.69 21.83 -25.67
CA TRP A 284 18.24 22.03 -25.80
C TRP A 284 17.45 21.05 -24.91
N VAL A 285 17.91 19.80 -24.72
CA VAL A 285 17.29 18.80 -23.85
C VAL A 285 17.24 19.29 -22.41
N GLY A 286 18.33 19.86 -21.90
CA GLY A 286 18.37 20.43 -20.57
C GLY A 286 17.39 21.59 -20.37
N ARG A 287 17.20 22.44 -21.41
CA ARG A 287 16.20 23.53 -21.37
C ARG A 287 14.77 22.99 -21.35
N GLU A 288 14.45 21.97 -22.13
CA GLU A 288 13.15 21.32 -22.18
C GLU A 288 12.80 20.71 -20.80
N TYR A 289 13.76 20.03 -20.17
CA TYR A 289 13.58 19.51 -18.82
C TYR A 289 13.37 20.62 -17.78
N ASP A 290 14.11 21.72 -17.90
CA ASP A 290 13.94 22.90 -17.05
C ASP A 290 12.53 23.49 -17.17
N GLU A 291 11.98 23.60 -18.39
CA GLU A 291 10.63 24.11 -18.63
C GLU A 291 9.58 23.21 -18.01
N LEU A 292 9.72 21.89 -18.14
CA LEU A 292 8.84 20.93 -17.49
C LEU A 292 8.88 21.09 -15.97
N TYR A 293 10.06 21.11 -15.34
CA TYR A 293 10.17 21.27 -13.89
C TYR A 293 9.59 22.60 -13.39
N ARG A 294 9.84 23.71 -14.08
CA ARG A 294 9.25 25.02 -13.75
C ARG A 294 7.72 25.03 -13.87
N SER A 295 7.16 24.17 -14.70
CA SER A 295 5.71 24.07 -14.88
C SER A 295 4.99 23.24 -13.81
N ILE A 296 5.72 22.66 -12.84
CA ILE A 296 5.12 21.92 -11.72
C ILE A 296 4.27 22.88 -10.85
N PRO A 297 2.97 22.60 -10.66
CA PRO A 297 2.12 23.45 -9.84
C PRO A 297 2.68 23.60 -8.41
N LEU A 298 2.52 24.78 -7.85
CA LEU A 298 2.92 25.16 -6.48
C LEU A 298 4.44 25.27 -6.27
N ILE A 299 5.23 24.32 -6.71
CA ILE A 299 6.68 24.25 -6.43
C ILE A 299 7.55 24.73 -7.60
N GLY A 300 7.06 24.68 -8.84
CA GLY A 300 7.83 25.07 -10.03
C GLY A 300 8.31 26.52 -10.01
N LYS A 301 7.65 27.40 -9.26
CA LYS A 301 8.09 28.79 -9.06
C LYS A 301 9.42 28.92 -8.31
N TRP A 302 9.77 27.87 -7.55
CA TRP A 302 10.99 27.81 -6.73
C TRP A 302 12.08 26.94 -7.39
N MET A 303 11.79 26.43 -8.57
CA MET A 303 12.65 25.63 -9.43
C MET A 303 13.13 26.46 -10.65
#